data_d9c7be0786684ef4a2fee3967f9a6c2b
#
_entry.id   d9c7be0786684ef4a2fee3967f9a6c2b
#
_cell.length_a   1.000
_cell.length_b   1.000
_cell.length_c   1.000
_cell.angle_alpha   90.00
_cell.angle_beta   90.00
_cell.angle_gamma   90.00
#
_symmetry.space_group_name_H-M   'P 1'
#
loop_
_entity.id
_entity.type
_entity.pdbx_description
1 polymer ?
#
loop_
_entity_poly.entity_id
_entity_poly.type
_entity_poly.pdbx_seq_one_letter_code
_entity_poly.pdbx_strand_id
1 'polypeptide(L)'
;MRLVLDVENTITKRDGKNILDPFEPGLELVQVGVQNVDNVDETHLFTLNHNEDQDVGGSRVRNIQILLDNTTLLIMHNAQHDLMWLWESGFKYDGDIYDTMLAEYLLLRGQKDAISLEACAERRQLNYQKQDTLKEYYKKGYNTNEIPLQELLFYLRSDLNITRELFFALEQDYAKPEAESLHRVRDITFRTCKALTRMYMSGICVDRTALQKVRHEFEKEKAEIEDRLQRKTRELMGDTPINLNSPEQVSQVIFSRKPLDKAEWVKVFDYDDSGDYKAVAHSKCKDKFNKIVASNTRVIKKTKASTCSTCNGAGKKYKKRKDGTFYKIPNKCKDCDAKGYRLSETKETAGLMFNPPSKKWVSANGFSTSKNNLEMLMATATSNGMESAVSFLSDLKRLSAISSYLSSFVDGIDIFTKPNGFLHVNLTQSVTSTGRFSGRNPNMQNMPRGGTFPVKRVFISRWEGGQIMECDFAQLEFRVAAFLSQDSTAMQEIETGFDVHSYTAKVISDAGQPTERQAAKEHTFAPLFGATGYGRPKAVAAY
;
A
#
# COMPACT_ATOMS: atom_id res chain seq x y z
N MET A 1 16.56 22.25 -29.74
CA MET A 1 15.80 23.26 -28.97
C MET A 1 15.39 22.71 -27.61
N ARG A 2 14.94 23.55 -26.67
CA ARG A 2 14.34 23.13 -25.39
C ARG A 2 12.84 23.39 -25.47
N LEU A 3 12.04 22.38 -25.21
CA LEU A 3 10.59 22.51 -25.24
C LEU A 3 9.96 22.13 -23.88
N VAL A 4 8.95 22.86 -23.47
CA VAL A 4 7.97 22.41 -22.48
C VAL A 4 6.93 21.57 -23.20
N LEU A 5 6.51 20.48 -22.62
CA LEU A 5 5.46 19.61 -23.15
C LEU A 5 4.48 19.22 -22.05
N ASP A 6 3.22 19.14 -22.42
CA ASP A 6 2.15 18.61 -21.59
C ASP A 6 1.11 17.90 -22.48
N VAL A 7 0.42 16.89 -21.94
CA VAL A 7 -0.55 16.11 -22.69
C VAL A 7 -1.87 15.97 -21.92
N GLU A 8 -2.97 15.95 -22.69
CA GLU A 8 -4.29 15.65 -22.17
C GLU A 8 -4.81 14.34 -22.77
N ASN A 9 -5.33 13.47 -21.91
CA ASN A 9 -5.86 12.17 -22.31
C ASN A 9 -7.27 11.92 -21.73
N THR A 10 -8.02 11.02 -22.36
CA THR A 10 -9.27 10.55 -21.82
C THR A 10 -9.05 9.76 -20.52
N ILE A 11 -10.07 9.71 -19.69
CA ILE A 11 -10.05 9.00 -18.42
C ILE A 11 -11.18 7.96 -18.36
N THR A 12 -10.98 6.89 -17.61
CA THR A 12 -12.05 5.98 -17.21
C THR A 12 -12.02 5.77 -15.70
N LYS A 13 -13.08 5.19 -15.15
CA LYS A 13 -13.18 4.91 -13.70
C LYS A 13 -13.31 3.44 -13.44
N ARG A 14 -12.51 2.94 -12.47
CA ARG A 14 -12.65 1.61 -11.92
C ARG A 14 -12.69 1.73 -10.39
N ASP A 15 -13.74 1.20 -9.77
CA ASP A 15 -13.96 1.29 -8.31
C ASP A 15 -13.89 2.74 -7.76
N GLY A 16 -14.43 3.69 -8.53
CA GLY A 16 -14.46 5.12 -8.18
C GLY A 16 -13.12 5.86 -8.33
N LYS A 17 -12.07 5.21 -8.83
CA LYS A 17 -10.75 5.82 -9.08
C LYS A 17 -10.55 6.06 -10.57
N ASN A 18 -9.94 7.18 -10.90
CA ASN A 18 -9.55 7.48 -12.28
C ASN A 18 -8.42 6.53 -12.72
N ILE A 19 -8.58 5.97 -13.90
CA ILE A 19 -7.57 5.20 -14.61
C ILE A 19 -7.03 6.11 -15.72
N LEU A 20 -5.71 6.28 -15.71
CA LEU A 20 -4.97 7.14 -16.65
C LEU A 20 -3.93 6.31 -17.43
N ASP A 21 -4.13 5.00 -17.47
CA ASP A 21 -3.20 4.04 -18.07
C ASP A 21 -3.38 3.99 -19.58
N PRO A 22 -2.37 4.31 -20.39
CA PRO A 22 -2.49 4.32 -21.85
C PRO A 22 -2.78 2.94 -22.45
N PHE A 23 -2.56 1.85 -21.70
CA PHE A 23 -2.92 0.48 -22.10
C PHE A 23 -4.36 0.08 -21.73
N GLU A 24 -5.13 0.97 -21.13
CA GLU A 24 -6.54 0.70 -20.85
C GLU A 24 -7.37 0.86 -22.12
N PRO A 25 -8.15 -0.16 -22.54
CA PRO A 25 -8.93 -0.07 -23.76
C PRO A 25 -9.90 1.12 -23.76
N GLY A 26 -9.94 1.86 -24.87
CA GLY A 26 -10.82 3.00 -25.06
C GLY A 26 -10.31 4.31 -24.46
N LEU A 27 -9.11 4.34 -23.90
CA LEU A 27 -8.43 5.58 -23.57
C LEU A 27 -7.57 6.07 -24.73
N GLU A 28 -7.53 7.39 -24.93
CA GLU A 28 -6.90 8.04 -26.06
C GLU A 28 -6.16 9.31 -25.63
N LEU A 29 -5.07 9.61 -26.33
CA LEU A 29 -4.38 10.90 -26.25
C LEU A 29 -5.23 11.96 -26.95
N VAL A 30 -5.68 12.97 -26.22
CA VAL A 30 -6.61 13.99 -26.72
C VAL A 30 -5.88 15.18 -27.30
N GLN A 31 -4.91 15.72 -26.55
CA GLN A 31 -4.14 16.89 -26.95
C GLN A 31 -2.67 16.74 -26.59
N VAL A 32 -1.82 17.39 -27.37
CA VAL A 32 -0.39 17.60 -27.09
C VAL A 32 -0.09 19.08 -27.20
N GLY A 33 0.41 19.68 -26.13
CA GLY A 33 0.92 21.04 -26.12
C GLY A 33 2.43 21.06 -26.08
N VAL A 34 3.04 21.92 -26.89
CA VAL A 34 4.48 22.19 -26.83
C VAL A 34 4.76 23.69 -26.89
N GLN A 35 5.74 24.14 -26.11
CA GLN A 35 6.12 25.55 -26.04
C GLN A 35 7.66 25.67 -26.03
N ASN A 36 8.19 26.54 -26.84
CA ASN A 36 9.61 26.84 -26.80
C ASN A 36 9.95 27.56 -25.48
N VAL A 37 10.93 27.03 -24.76
CA VAL A 37 11.36 27.58 -23.46
C VAL A 37 11.85 29.01 -23.59
N ASP A 38 12.55 29.30 -24.69
CA ASP A 38 13.21 30.58 -24.92
C ASP A 38 12.31 31.59 -25.64
N ASN A 39 11.20 31.13 -26.27
CA ASN A 39 10.24 31.97 -26.99
C ASN A 39 8.80 31.51 -26.77
N VAL A 40 8.06 32.19 -25.90
CA VAL A 40 6.66 31.86 -25.56
C VAL A 40 5.70 31.95 -26.76
N ASP A 41 6.00 32.81 -27.73
CA ASP A 41 5.17 32.96 -28.93
C ASP A 41 5.20 31.70 -29.81
N GLU A 42 6.23 30.88 -29.69
CA GLU A 42 6.31 29.56 -30.31
C GLU A 42 5.62 28.49 -29.45
N THR A 43 4.31 28.67 -29.24
CA THR A 43 3.45 27.70 -28.57
C THR A 43 2.53 27.04 -29.57
N HIS A 44 2.58 25.71 -29.63
CA HIS A 44 1.76 24.90 -30.53
C HIS A 44 0.88 23.95 -29.71
N LEU A 45 -0.42 24.00 -29.98
CA LEU A 45 -1.42 23.11 -29.33
C LEU A 45 -2.01 22.22 -30.42
N PHE A 46 -1.86 20.93 -30.28
CA PHE A 46 -2.34 19.93 -31.23
C PHE A 46 -3.48 19.12 -30.62
N THR A 47 -4.64 19.17 -31.28
CA THR A 47 -5.76 18.29 -30.94
C THR A 47 -5.67 17.04 -31.81
N LEU A 48 -5.74 15.85 -31.19
CA LEU A 48 -5.65 14.56 -31.85
C LEU A 48 -6.99 13.82 -31.86
N ASN A 49 -7.62 13.68 -30.70
CA ASN A 49 -8.85 12.93 -30.52
C ASN A 49 -9.84 13.74 -29.66
N HIS A 50 -10.68 14.59 -30.32
CA HIS A 50 -11.65 15.42 -29.64
C HIS A 50 -12.97 15.46 -30.40
N ASN A 51 -14.09 15.47 -29.70
CA ASN A 51 -15.42 15.38 -30.33
C ASN A 51 -15.78 16.59 -31.21
N GLU A 52 -15.26 17.78 -30.89
CA GLU A 52 -15.46 19.00 -31.68
C GLU A 52 -14.43 19.17 -32.82
N ASP A 53 -13.37 18.41 -32.86
CA ASP A 53 -12.31 18.48 -33.86
C ASP A 53 -12.03 17.10 -34.43
N GLN A 54 -12.66 16.80 -35.56
CA GLN A 54 -12.57 15.52 -36.26
C GLN A 54 -11.47 15.46 -37.31
N ASP A 55 -10.61 16.51 -37.39
CA ASP A 55 -9.43 16.47 -38.28
C ASP A 55 -8.37 15.53 -37.73
N VAL A 56 -8.52 14.25 -38.04
CA VAL A 56 -7.60 13.16 -37.71
C VAL A 56 -6.31 13.27 -38.55
N GLY A 57 -5.93 14.50 -38.94
CA GLY A 57 -4.91 14.75 -39.92
C GLY A 57 -3.52 14.28 -39.54
N GLY A 58 -2.96 13.36 -40.31
CA GLY A 58 -1.57 12.90 -40.21
C GLY A 58 -0.52 14.04 -40.26
N SER A 59 -0.92 15.25 -40.60
CA SER A 59 -0.11 16.46 -40.52
C SER A 59 0.21 16.86 -39.08
N ARG A 60 -0.76 16.77 -38.14
CA ARG A 60 -0.56 17.11 -36.72
C ARG A 60 0.44 16.15 -36.07
N VAL A 61 0.25 14.86 -36.28
CA VAL A 61 1.16 13.81 -35.79
C VAL A 61 2.59 14.04 -36.35
N ARG A 62 2.70 14.33 -37.64
CA ARG A 62 4.01 14.64 -38.27
C ARG A 62 4.65 15.88 -37.65
N ASN A 63 3.89 16.95 -37.45
CA ASN A 63 4.41 18.20 -36.89
C ASN A 63 4.88 18.01 -35.44
N ILE A 64 4.14 17.27 -34.61
CA ILE A 64 4.56 16.92 -33.26
C ILE A 64 5.90 16.14 -33.34
N GLN A 65 5.99 15.12 -34.19
CA GLN A 65 7.23 14.35 -34.32
C GLN A 65 8.42 15.20 -34.77
N ILE A 66 8.23 16.11 -35.74
CA ILE A 66 9.28 17.04 -36.18
C ILE A 66 9.77 17.92 -35.02
N LEU A 67 8.86 18.41 -34.17
CA LEU A 67 9.24 19.19 -32.98
C LEU A 67 10.04 18.35 -32.00
N LEU A 68 9.59 17.11 -31.72
CA LEU A 68 10.30 16.18 -30.83
C LEU A 68 11.69 15.81 -31.38
N ASP A 69 11.82 15.54 -32.68
CA ASP A 69 13.09 15.20 -33.32
C ASP A 69 14.14 16.34 -33.21
N ASN A 70 13.69 17.59 -33.19
CA ASN A 70 14.55 18.77 -33.05
C ASN A 70 14.75 19.20 -31.58
N THR A 71 14.22 18.43 -30.60
CA THR A 71 14.28 18.76 -29.18
C THR A 71 15.45 18.05 -28.52
N THR A 72 16.30 18.78 -27.83
CA THR A 72 17.42 18.26 -27.04
C THR A 72 17.03 18.05 -25.59
N LEU A 73 16.15 18.91 -25.06
CA LEU A 73 15.62 18.81 -23.66
C LEU A 73 14.12 19.02 -23.67
N LEU A 74 13.40 18.05 -23.15
CA LEU A 74 11.96 18.10 -22.96
C LEU A 74 11.63 18.34 -21.48
N ILE A 75 10.92 19.41 -21.19
CA ILE A 75 10.56 19.84 -19.84
C ILE A 75 9.08 19.52 -19.61
N MET A 76 8.78 18.80 -18.55
CA MET A 76 7.44 18.32 -18.21
C MET A 76 7.20 18.41 -16.71
N HIS A 77 5.95 18.32 -16.29
CA HIS A 77 5.58 18.16 -14.89
C HIS A 77 4.97 16.78 -14.67
N ASN A 78 5.68 15.84 -14.03
CA ASN A 78 5.37 14.41 -13.99
C ASN A 78 5.61 13.70 -15.33
N ALA A 79 6.80 13.87 -15.85
CA ALA A 79 7.26 13.41 -17.17
C ALA A 79 6.97 11.93 -17.47
N GLN A 80 6.87 11.07 -16.45
CA GLN A 80 6.49 9.68 -16.62
C GLN A 80 5.12 9.53 -17.31
N HIS A 81 4.16 10.37 -16.95
CA HIS A 81 2.82 10.37 -17.52
C HIS A 81 2.84 10.76 -19.00
N ASP A 82 3.46 11.88 -19.32
CA ASP A 82 3.48 12.41 -20.66
C ASP A 82 4.23 11.47 -21.63
N LEU A 83 5.38 10.95 -21.20
CA LEU A 83 6.16 10.01 -21.99
C LEU A 83 5.41 8.70 -22.24
N MET A 84 4.65 8.17 -21.28
CA MET A 84 3.82 6.98 -21.50
C MET A 84 2.80 7.19 -22.60
N TRP A 85 2.08 8.32 -22.57
CA TRP A 85 1.08 8.66 -23.57
C TRP A 85 1.68 8.93 -24.95
N LEU A 86 2.79 9.67 -25.01
CA LEU A 86 3.50 9.90 -26.26
C LEU A 86 3.97 8.58 -26.91
N TRP A 87 4.62 7.73 -26.15
CA TRP A 87 5.17 6.47 -26.68
C TRP A 87 4.10 5.48 -27.07
N GLU A 88 3.00 5.36 -26.31
CA GLU A 88 1.88 4.50 -26.69
C GLU A 88 1.16 5.00 -27.94
N SER A 89 1.07 6.32 -28.11
CA SER A 89 0.53 6.96 -29.32
C SER A 89 1.49 6.93 -30.54
N GLY A 90 2.64 6.26 -30.42
CA GLY A 90 3.59 6.04 -31.51
C GLY A 90 4.63 7.13 -31.70
N PHE A 91 4.63 8.20 -30.88
CA PHE A 91 5.68 9.22 -30.94
C PHE A 91 6.99 8.68 -30.40
N LYS A 92 8.10 9.21 -30.91
CA LYS A 92 9.46 8.84 -30.53
C LYS A 92 10.18 10.04 -29.93
N TYR A 93 10.79 9.82 -28.77
CA TYR A 93 11.67 10.80 -28.14
C TYR A 93 12.72 10.09 -27.27
N ASP A 94 13.99 10.37 -27.60
CA ASP A 94 15.14 9.78 -26.89
C ASP A 94 16.07 10.84 -26.28
N GLY A 95 15.76 12.13 -26.43
CA GLY A 95 16.51 13.25 -25.85
C GLY A 95 16.44 13.28 -24.32
N ASP A 96 17.09 14.26 -23.73
CA ASP A 96 17.09 14.47 -22.29
C ASP A 96 15.73 14.99 -21.81
N ILE A 97 15.41 14.70 -20.55
CA ILE A 97 14.18 15.19 -19.90
C ILE A 97 14.52 16.01 -18.66
N TYR A 98 13.66 16.97 -18.36
CA TYR A 98 13.61 17.68 -17.09
C TYR A 98 12.20 17.54 -16.51
N ASP A 99 12.09 16.90 -15.36
CA ASP A 99 10.82 16.74 -14.66
C ASP A 99 10.75 17.73 -13.50
N THR A 100 9.90 18.75 -13.63
CA THR A 100 9.77 19.81 -12.62
C THR A 100 9.20 19.28 -11.29
N MET A 101 8.36 18.25 -11.32
CA MET A 101 7.86 17.58 -10.10
C MET A 101 8.98 16.84 -9.36
N LEU A 102 9.83 16.11 -10.09
CA LEU A 102 10.96 15.40 -9.47
C LEU A 102 12.06 16.36 -9.01
N ALA A 103 12.30 17.46 -9.74
CA ALA A 103 13.22 18.51 -9.31
C ALA A 103 12.77 19.13 -7.98
N GLU A 104 11.47 19.45 -7.86
CA GLU A 104 10.88 19.95 -6.63
C GLU A 104 11.02 18.96 -5.48
N TYR A 105 10.67 17.68 -5.71
CA TYR A 105 10.80 16.62 -4.73
C TYR A 105 12.21 16.52 -4.14
N LEU A 106 13.24 16.65 -4.95
CA LEU A 106 14.63 16.62 -4.48
C LEU A 106 14.99 17.84 -3.62
N LEU A 107 14.53 19.04 -4.00
CA LEU A 107 14.73 20.26 -3.21
C LEU A 107 14.05 20.21 -1.86
N LEU A 108 12.92 19.50 -1.75
CA LEU A 108 12.22 19.26 -0.47
C LEU A 108 12.98 18.32 0.49
N ARG A 109 14.03 17.61 0.03
CA ARG A 109 14.93 16.79 0.89
C ARG A 109 14.19 15.86 1.86
N GLY A 110 13.13 15.19 1.41
CA GLY A 110 12.34 14.25 2.20
C GLY A 110 11.20 14.87 3.02
N GLN A 111 11.00 16.18 2.95
CA GLN A 111 9.78 16.81 3.46
C GLN A 111 8.60 16.36 2.61
N LYS A 112 7.43 16.17 3.26
CA LYS A 112 6.23 15.63 2.61
C LYS A 112 5.26 16.72 2.17
N ASP A 113 5.79 17.77 1.56
CA ASP A 113 4.99 18.83 0.97
C ASP A 113 4.40 18.37 -0.38
N ALA A 114 3.27 18.99 -0.76
CA ALA A 114 2.65 18.70 -2.04
C ALA A 114 3.54 19.16 -3.20
N ILE A 115 3.64 18.33 -4.24
CA ILE A 115 4.46 18.55 -5.43
C ILE A 115 3.63 18.58 -6.72
N SER A 116 2.31 18.79 -6.62
CA SER A 116 1.50 19.10 -7.81
C SER A 116 1.95 20.42 -8.43
N LEU A 117 1.71 20.59 -9.72
CA LEU A 117 2.06 21.82 -10.46
C LEU A 117 1.56 23.07 -9.73
N GLU A 118 0.30 23.04 -9.30
CA GLU A 118 -0.33 24.08 -8.50
C GLU A 118 0.43 24.39 -7.20
N ALA A 119 0.73 23.35 -6.39
CA ALA A 119 1.41 23.52 -5.11
C ALA A 119 2.85 24.05 -5.27
N CYS A 120 3.53 23.64 -6.35
CA CYS A 120 4.86 24.12 -6.69
C CYS A 120 4.84 25.60 -7.11
N ALA A 121 3.83 25.98 -7.91
CA ALA A 121 3.62 27.34 -8.36
C ALA A 121 3.27 28.27 -7.20
N GLU A 122 2.35 27.85 -6.32
CA GLU A 122 1.96 28.60 -5.11
C GLU A 122 3.16 28.84 -4.18
N ARG A 123 3.96 27.82 -3.92
CA ARG A 123 5.17 27.92 -3.07
C ARG A 123 6.17 28.97 -3.59
N ARG A 124 6.22 29.17 -4.88
CA ARG A 124 7.10 30.15 -5.54
C ARG A 124 6.41 31.43 -5.93
N GLN A 125 5.15 31.62 -5.55
CA GLN A 125 4.37 32.82 -5.85
C GLN A 125 4.30 33.11 -7.37
N LEU A 126 4.30 32.04 -8.18
CA LEU A 126 4.10 32.15 -9.61
C LEU A 126 2.62 32.50 -9.89
N ASN A 127 2.38 33.27 -10.95
CA ASN A 127 1.03 33.71 -11.29
C ASN A 127 0.22 32.57 -11.95
N TYR A 128 -0.15 31.60 -11.16
CA TYR A 128 -0.99 30.46 -11.58
C TYR A 128 -2.40 30.62 -11.07
N GLN A 129 -3.34 30.84 -11.98
CA GLN A 129 -4.75 30.80 -11.65
C GLN A 129 -5.27 29.39 -11.84
N LYS A 130 -5.54 28.71 -10.73
CA LYS A 130 -6.16 27.39 -10.76
C LYS A 130 -7.49 27.44 -11.49
N GLN A 131 -7.59 26.68 -12.55
CA GLN A 131 -8.87 26.48 -13.22
C GLN A 131 -9.51 25.18 -12.70
N ASP A 132 -10.41 25.30 -11.73
CA ASP A 132 -11.24 24.18 -11.29
C ASP A 132 -12.25 23.73 -12.38
N THR A 133 -12.23 24.39 -13.54
CA THR A 133 -13.15 24.16 -14.66
C THR A 133 -13.14 22.71 -15.13
N LEU A 134 -11.98 22.09 -15.34
CA LEU A 134 -11.92 20.68 -15.75
C LEU A 134 -12.50 19.74 -14.69
N LYS A 135 -12.23 20.01 -13.41
CA LYS A 135 -12.79 19.21 -12.30
C LYS A 135 -14.31 19.26 -12.25
N GLU A 136 -14.89 20.39 -12.64
CA GLU A 136 -16.36 20.52 -12.72
C GLU A 136 -16.95 19.68 -13.85
N TYR A 137 -16.30 19.66 -15.03
CA TYR A 137 -16.70 18.79 -16.13
C TYR A 137 -16.62 17.31 -15.76
N TYR A 138 -15.53 16.87 -15.15
CA TYR A 138 -15.38 15.49 -14.68
C TYR A 138 -16.43 15.12 -13.60
N LYS A 139 -16.82 16.05 -12.72
CA LYS A 139 -17.91 15.84 -11.76
C LYS A 139 -19.27 15.69 -12.45
N LYS A 140 -19.49 16.41 -13.55
CA LYS A 140 -20.70 16.30 -14.37
C LYS A 140 -20.72 15.04 -15.26
N GLY A 141 -19.61 14.28 -15.29
CA GLY A 141 -19.50 13.02 -16.04
C GLY A 141 -18.91 13.15 -17.44
N TYR A 142 -18.43 14.32 -17.82
CA TYR A 142 -17.73 14.51 -19.09
C TYR A 142 -16.37 13.81 -19.07
N ASN A 143 -15.95 13.30 -20.23
CA ASN A 143 -14.59 12.87 -20.43
C ASN A 143 -13.76 14.03 -21.04
N THR A 144 -12.44 13.91 -21.08
CA THR A 144 -11.54 14.96 -21.56
C THR A 144 -11.87 15.39 -22.99
N ASN A 145 -12.16 14.46 -23.88
CA ASN A 145 -12.52 14.71 -25.27
C ASN A 145 -13.94 15.28 -25.49
N GLU A 146 -14.71 15.41 -24.41
CA GLU A 146 -16.07 15.97 -24.41
C GLU A 146 -16.12 17.39 -23.80
N ILE A 147 -15.04 17.84 -23.18
CA ILE A 147 -14.94 19.19 -22.62
C ILE A 147 -14.84 20.20 -23.76
N PRO A 148 -15.51 21.38 -23.70
CA PRO A 148 -15.42 22.36 -24.77
C PRO A 148 -13.99 22.62 -25.21
N LEU A 149 -13.70 22.48 -26.51
CA LEU A 149 -12.33 22.50 -27.06
C LEU A 149 -11.55 23.75 -26.66
N GLN A 150 -12.18 24.93 -26.68
CA GLN A 150 -11.51 26.17 -26.32
C GLN A 150 -11.10 26.24 -24.84
N GLU A 151 -11.89 25.65 -23.95
CA GLU A 151 -11.55 25.57 -22.52
C GLU A 151 -10.39 24.60 -22.29
N LEU A 152 -10.39 23.45 -22.97
CA LEU A 152 -9.31 22.48 -22.88
C LEU A 152 -7.99 23.05 -23.45
N LEU A 153 -8.04 23.75 -24.59
CA LEU A 153 -6.88 24.42 -25.17
C LEU A 153 -6.33 25.53 -24.26
N PHE A 154 -7.22 26.27 -23.61
CA PHE A 154 -6.81 27.31 -22.66
C PHE A 154 -6.14 26.71 -21.43
N TYR A 155 -6.70 25.61 -20.91
CA TYR A 155 -6.12 24.87 -19.80
C TYR A 155 -4.71 24.35 -20.14
N LEU A 156 -4.56 23.63 -21.26
CA LEU A 156 -3.28 23.10 -21.72
C LEU A 156 -2.23 24.21 -21.92
N ARG A 157 -2.62 25.35 -22.49
CA ARG A 157 -1.72 26.51 -22.62
C ARG A 157 -1.29 27.07 -21.27
N SER A 158 -2.20 27.09 -20.29
CA SER A 158 -1.91 27.56 -18.92
C SER A 158 -0.88 26.65 -18.26
N ASP A 159 -1.04 25.34 -18.38
CA ASP A 159 -0.13 24.37 -17.78
C ASP A 159 1.26 24.39 -18.43
N LEU A 160 1.35 24.62 -19.74
CA LEU A 160 2.63 24.87 -20.41
C LEU A 160 3.34 26.11 -19.86
N ASN A 161 2.63 27.22 -19.75
CA ASN A 161 3.18 28.48 -19.26
C ASN A 161 3.73 28.34 -17.83
N ILE A 162 2.92 27.76 -16.95
CA ILE A 162 3.33 27.62 -15.55
C ILE A 162 4.45 26.59 -15.37
N THR A 163 4.47 25.52 -16.15
CA THR A 163 5.57 24.54 -16.15
C THR A 163 6.88 25.20 -16.60
N ARG A 164 6.81 26.10 -17.60
CA ARG A 164 7.97 26.89 -18.03
C ARG A 164 8.47 27.84 -16.95
N GLU A 165 7.58 28.59 -16.31
CA GLU A 165 7.95 29.52 -15.22
C GLU A 165 8.54 28.74 -14.03
N LEU A 166 7.94 27.61 -13.70
CA LEU A 166 8.42 26.72 -12.65
C LEU A 166 9.82 26.16 -12.97
N PHE A 167 10.08 25.79 -14.24
CA PHE A 167 11.41 25.36 -14.67
C PHE A 167 12.47 26.43 -14.39
N PHE A 168 12.23 27.69 -14.76
CA PHE A 168 13.20 28.76 -14.48
C PHE A 168 13.38 29.02 -12.99
N ALA A 169 12.31 28.99 -12.21
CA ALA A 169 12.39 29.16 -10.77
C ALA A 169 13.19 28.03 -10.11
N LEU A 170 12.99 26.79 -10.54
CA LEU A 170 13.76 25.63 -10.07
C LEU A 170 15.23 25.74 -10.44
N GLU A 171 15.57 26.14 -11.68
CA GLU A 171 16.96 26.33 -12.08
C GLU A 171 17.65 27.42 -11.24
N GLN A 172 16.95 28.49 -10.86
CA GLN A 172 17.48 29.48 -9.91
C GLN A 172 17.72 28.87 -8.51
N ASP A 173 16.82 27.98 -8.03
CA ASP A 173 17.01 27.30 -6.76
C ASP A 173 18.20 26.32 -6.82
N TYR A 174 18.35 25.60 -7.93
CA TYR A 174 19.49 24.71 -8.16
C TYR A 174 20.83 25.43 -8.36
N ALA A 175 20.81 26.68 -8.77
CA ALA A 175 22.04 27.51 -8.88
C ALA A 175 22.59 27.95 -7.52
N LYS A 176 21.83 27.79 -6.44
CA LYS A 176 22.28 28.13 -5.09
C LYS A 176 23.32 27.13 -4.56
N PRO A 177 24.32 27.57 -3.76
CA PRO A 177 25.34 26.68 -3.22
C PRO A 177 24.79 25.49 -2.42
N GLU A 178 23.66 25.69 -1.73
CA GLU A 178 23.00 24.65 -0.92
C GLU A 178 22.46 23.49 -1.76
N ALA A 179 22.25 23.69 -3.06
CA ALA A 179 21.76 22.67 -3.97
C ALA A 179 22.86 21.94 -4.75
N GLU A 180 24.15 22.33 -4.60
CA GLU A 180 25.25 21.73 -5.35
C GLU A 180 25.29 20.20 -5.26
N SER A 181 25.10 19.65 -4.06
CA SER A 181 25.06 18.21 -3.83
C SER A 181 23.89 17.48 -4.53
N LEU A 182 22.86 18.21 -4.95
CA LEU A 182 21.67 17.64 -5.60
C LEU A 182 21.82 17.51 -7.14
N HIS A 183 22.76 18.21 -7.78
CA HIS A 183 22.89 18.16 -9.23
C HIS A 183 23.06 16.73 -9.77
N ARG A 184 24.01 15.99 -9.20
CA ARG A 184 24.25 14.59 -9.61
C ARG A 184 23.03 13.71 -9.35
N VAL A 185 22.36 13.90 -8.21
CA VAL A 185 21.15 13.14 -7.84
C VAL A 185 20.02 13.46 -8.80
N ARG A 186 19.85 14.73 -9.18
CA ARG A 186 18.86 15.21 -10.16
C ARG A 186 19.05 14.53 -11.51
N ASP A 187 20.27 14.53 -12.04
CA ASP A 187 20.57 13.91 -13.33
C ASP A 187 20.27 12.41 -13.33
N ILE A 188 20.67 11.71 -12.26
CA ILE A 188 20.34 10.29 -12.08
C ILE A 188 18.81 10.10 -12.00
N THR A 189 18.11 10.97 -11.28
CA THR A 189 16.66 10.89 -11.10
C THR A 189 15.91 11.03 -12.42
N PHE A 190 16.30 11.99 -13.27
CA PHE A 190 15.66 12.18 -14.59
C PHE A 190 15.93 11.00 -15.53
N ARG A 191 17.17 10.51 -15.60
CA ARG A 191 17.48 9.30 -16.37
C ARG A 191 16.71 8.08 -15.86
N THR A 192 16.57 7.96 -14.54
CA THR A 192 15.81 6.89 -13.92
C THR A 192 14.32 7.01 -14.24
N CYS A 193 13.73 8.21 -14.24
CA CYS A 193 12.35 8.43 -14.65
C CYS A 193 12.09 7.87 -16.06
N LYS A 194 12.96 8.19 -17.00
CA LYS A 194 12.89 7.67 -18.38
C LYS A 194 13.03 6.15 -18.44
N ALA A 195 13.95 5.58 -17.64
CA ALA A 195 14.11 4.12 -17.56
C ALA A 195 12.86 3.43 -16.96
N LEU A 196 12.29 3.99 -15.89
CA LEU A 196 11.07 3.46 -15.28
C LEU A 196 9.88 3.54 -16.22
N THR A 197 9.79 4.63 -17.01
CA THR A 197 8.76 4.74 -18.05
C THR A 197 8.90 3.64 -19.09
N ARG A 198 10.14 3.37 -19.58
CA ARG A 198 10.39 2.26 -20.52
C ARG A 198 10.07 0.90 -19.91
N MET A 199 10.39 0.69 -18.63
CA MET A 199 10.02 -0.55 -17.91
C MET A 199 8.49 -0.71 -17.86
N TYR A 200 7.78 0.37 -17.56
CA TYR A 200 6.32 0.39 -17.58
C TYR A 200 5.78 0.02 -18.96
N MET A 201 6.27 0.68 -20.01
CA MET A 201 5.85 0.42 -21.40
C MET A 201 6.12 -1.02 -21.83
N SER A 202 7.25 -1.57 -21.39
CA SER A 202 7.60 -2.96 -21.69
C SER A 202 6.66 -3.96 -21.02
N GLY A 203 6.29 -3.74 -19.78
CA GLY A 203 5.52 -4.69 -18.97
C GLY A 203 6.26 -6.02 -18.74
N ILE A 204 5.64 -6.87 -17.91
CA ILE A 204 6.09 -8.25 -17.64
C ILE A 204 4.99 -9.23 -18.03
N CYS A 205 5.35 -10.35 -18.67
CA CYS A 205 4.39 -11.35 -19.09
C CYS A 205 3.92 -12.22 -17.92
N VAL A 206 2.61 -12.48 -17.84
CA VAL A 206 1.96 -13.24 -16.78
C VAL A 206 1.33 -14.51 -17.34
N ASP A 207 1.72 -15.67 -16.81
CA ASP A 207 1.01 -16.94 -17.04
C ASP A 207 -0.28 -16.96 -16.20
N ARG A 208 -1.41 -16.63 -16.83
CA ARG A 208 -2.73 -16.63 -16.18
C ARG A 208 -3.13 -18.02 -15.70
N THR A 209 -2.70 -19.08 -16.39
CA THR A 209 -3.02 -20.46 -15.98
C THR A 209 -2.29 -20.81 -14.68
N ALA A 210 -1.00 -20.44 -14.58
CA ALA A 210 -0.24 -20.60 -13.35
C ALA A 210 -0.83 -19.76 -12.22
N LEU A 211 -1.28 -18.53 -12.50
CA LEU A 211 -1.91 -17.64 -11.52
C LEU A 211 -3.20 -18.25 -10.95
N GLN A 212 -4.06 -18.83 -11.81
CA GLN A 212 -5.29 -19.49 -11.36
C GLN A 212 -5.02 -20.78 -10.56
N LYS A 213 -3.95 -21.52 -10.88
CA LYS A 213 -3.52 -22.67 -10.06
C LYS A 213 -3.10 -22.23 -8.66
N VAL A 214 -2.29 -21.16 -8.56
CA VAL A 214 -1.89 -20.57 -7.28
C VAL A 214 -3.10 -20.07 -6.50
N ARG A 215 -4.04 -19.39 -7.14
CA ARG A 215 -5.31 -18.96 -6.53
C ARG A 215 -6.04 -20.13 -5.90
N HIS A 216 -6.32 -21.17 -6.68
CA HIS A 216 -7.08 -22.32 -6.23
C HIS A 216 -6.42 -23.05 -5.05
N GLU A 217 -5.10 -23.21 -5.07
CA GLU A 217 -4.34 -23.83 -3.98
C GLU A 217 -4.51 -23.06 -2.67
N PHE A 218 -4.35 -21.74 -2.69
CA PHE A 218 -4.43 -20.93 -1.48
C PHE A 218 -5.88 -20.66 -1.03
N GLU A 219 -6.85 -20.61 -1.91
CA GLU A 219 -8.28 -20.56 -1.54
C GLU A 219 -8.70 -21.86 -0.84
N LYS A 220 -8.22 -23.01 -1.27
CA LYS A 220 -8.47 -24.29 -0.61
C LYS A 220 -7.84 -24.31 0.79
N GLU A 221 -6.55 -23.95 0.92
CA GLU A 221 -5.88 -23.86 2.23
C GLU A 221 -6.60 -22.89 3.16
N LYS A 222 -7.02 -21.72 2.64
CA LYS A 222 -7.80 -20.73 3.37
C LYS A 222 -9.09 -21.31 3.94
N ALA A 223 -9.87 -22.01 3.12
CA ALA A 223 -11.13 -22.63 3.52
C ALA A 223 -10.92 -23.70 4.61
N GLU A 224 -9.87 -24.51 4.50
CA GLU A 224 -9.52 -25.52 5.50
C GLU A 224 -9.14 -24.88 6.86
N ILE A 225 -8.39 -23.77 6.83
CA ILE A 225 -8.01 -23.03 8.04
C ILE A 225 -9.25 -22.35 8.66
N GLU A 226 -10.09 -21.72 7.84
CA GLU A 226 -11.34 -21.11 8.30
C GLU A 226 -12.24 -22.11 8.99
N ASP A 227 -12.40 -23.32 8.45
CA ASP A 227 -13.19 -24.40 9.08
C ASP A 227 -12.59 -24.82 10.42
N ARG A 228 -11.26 -25.04 10.52
CA ARG A 228 -10.58 -25.33 11.79
C ARG A 228 -10.78 -24.23 12.82
N LEU A 229 -10.59 -22.99 12.42
CA LEU A 229 -10.76 -21.83 13.30
C LEU A 229 -12.21 -21.67 13.76
N GLN A 230 -13.20 -21.87 12.89
CA GLN A 230 -14.62 -21.80 13.24
C GLN A 230 -15.00 -22.87 14.28
N ARG A 231 -14.52 -24.09 14.12
CA ARG A 231 -14.73 -25.17 15.10
C ARG A 231 -14.13 -24.80 16.46
N LYS A 232 -12.85 -24.38 16.50
CA LYS A 232 -12.18 -23.96 17.74
C LYS A 232 -12.83 -22.73 18.36
N THR A 233 -13.25 -21.77 17.55
CA THR A 233 -13.96 -20.58 18.03
C THR A 233 -15.27 -20.96 18.70
N ARG A 234 -16.00 -21.95 18.15
CA ARG A 234 -17.23 -22.46 18.77
C ARG A 234 -16.98 -23.15 20.13
N GLU A 235 -15.88 -23.89 20.24
CA GLU A 235 -15.46 -24.48 21.52
C GLU A 235 -15.15 -23.39 22.57
N LEU A 236 -14.48 -22.30 22.14
CA LEU A 236 -14.05 -21.21 23.01
C LEU A 236 -15.17 -20.24 23.37
N MET A 237 -16.05 -19.90 22.45
CA MET A 237 -17.05 -18.83 22.59
C MET A 237 -18.47 -19.36 22.80
N GLY A 238 -18.70 -20.66 22.57
CA GLY A 238 -20.04 -21.26 22.49
C GLY A 238 -20.69 -20.90 21.14
N ASP A 239 -22.02 -20.76 21.17
CA ASP A 239 -22.81 -20.55 19.93
C ASP A 239 -22.82 -19.09 19.42
N THR A 240 -22.05 -18.18 20.02
CA THR A 240 -21.91 -16.81 19.48
C THR A 240 -21.14 -16.86 18.14
N PRO A 241 -21.75 -16.39 17.04
CA PRO A 241 -21.04 -16.28 15.77
C PRO A 241 -19.88 -15.28 15.86
N ILE A 242 -18.69 -15.68 15.46
CA ILE A 242 -17.49 -14.83 15.46
C ILE A 242 -17.01 -14.63 14.03
N ASN A 243 -16.87 -13.38 13.63
CA ASN A 243 -16.24 -13.00 12.37
C ASN A 243 -14.72 -12.86 12.58
N LEU A 244 -13.97 -13.82 12.07
CA LEU A 244 -12.50 -13.87 12.18
C LEU A 244 -11.78 -12.74 11.39
N ASN A 245 -12.49 -12.05 10.49
CA ASN A 245 -11.99 -10.87 9.79
C ASN A 245 -12.21 -9.57 10.60
N SER A 246 -12.89 -9.65 11.75
CA SER A 246 -13.10 -8.50 12.63
C SER A 246 -12.02 -8.46 13.72
N PRO A 247 -11.10 -7.48 13.74
CA PRO A 247 -10.11 -7.33 14.80
C PRO A 247 -10.72 -7.23 16.20
N GLU A 248 -11.90 -6.61 16.31
CA GLU A 248 -12.65 -6.52 17.55
C GLU A 248 -13.06 -7.91 18.06
N GLN A 249 -13.66 -8.73 17.19
CA GLN A 249 -14.16 -10.04 17.59
C GLN A 249 -13.01 -11.02 17.87
N VAL A 250 -11.94 -10.95 17.08
CA VAL A 250 -10.71 -11.71 17.34
C VAL A 250 -10.08 -11.30 18.68
N SER A 251 -10.05 -9.99 18.99
CA SER A 251 -9.61 -9.49 20.30
C SER A 251 -10.45 -10.09 21.45
N GLN A 252 -11.76 -10.19 21.27
CA GLN A 252 -12.65 -10.80 22.26
C GLN A 252 -12.35 -12.30 22.48
N VAL A 253 -12.06 -13.04 21.42
CA VAL A 253 -11.67 -14.46 21.53
C VAL A 253 -10.35 -14.61 22.27
N ILE A 254 -9.36 -13.79 21.98
CA ILE A 254 -8.01 -13.89 22.56
C ILE A 254 -8.01 -13.46 24.03
N PHE A 255 -8.58 -12.29 24.33
CA PHE A 255 -8.48 -11.67 25.66
C PHE A 255 -9.69 -11.92 26.56
N SER A 256 -10.74 -12.60 26.05
CA SER A 256 -11.96 -12.94 26.83
C SER A 256 -12.67 -11.72 27.42
N ARG A 257 -12.48 -10.55 26.85
CA ARG A 257 -12.97 -9.26 27.32
C ARG A 257 -13.47 -8.40 26.19
N LYS A 258 -14.45 -7.54 26.48
CA LYS A 258 -14.88 -6.48 25.56
C LYS A 258 -14.99 -5.14 26.31
N PRO A 259 -14.73 -4.00 25.67
CA PRO A 259 -14.97 -2.68 26.23
C PRO A 259 -16.42 -2.52 26.70
N LEU A 260 -16.63 -1.88 27.85
CA LEU A 260 -17.96 -1.51 28.34
C LEU A 260 -18.57 -0.40 27.51
N ASP A 261 -17.78 0.65 27.25
CA ASP A 261 -18.13 1.76 26.38
C ASP A 261 -17.03 1.96 25.33
N LYS A 262 -17.37 1.77 24.06
CA LYS A 262 -16.41 1.91 22.96
C LYS A 262 -15.96 3.36 22.74
N ALA A 263 -16.84 4.33 22.95
CA ALA A 263 -16.52 5.74 22.71
C ALA A 263 -15.52 6.26 23.75
N GLU A 264 -15.59 5.76 24.97
CA GLU A 264 -14.69 6.14 26.07
C GLU A 264 -13.48 5.22 26.21
N TRP A 265 -13.49 4.03 25.58
CA TRP A 265 -12.48 3.00 25.77
C TRP A 265 -11.04 3.48 25.60
N VAL A 266 -10.71 4.15 24.48
CA VAL A 266 -9.34 4.62 24.25
C VAL A 266 -9.00 5.78 25.17
N LYS A 267 -9.95 6.68 25.40
CA LYS A 267 -9.77 7.88 26.23
C LYS A 267 -9.43 7.53 27.69
N VAL A 268 -9.94 6.40 28.19
CA VAL A 268 -9.63 5.91 29.55
C VAL A 268 -8.14 5.67 29.76
N PHE A 269 -7.40 5.43 28.69
CA PHE A 269 -5.95 5.24 28.71
C PHE A 269 -5.19 6.48 28.25
N ASP A 270 -5.83 7.54 27.80
CA ASP A 270 -5.24 8.85 27.54
C ASP A 270 -5.32 9.66 28.83
N TYR A 271 -4.24 10.22 29.30
CA TYR A 271 -4.05 10.68 30.65
C TYR A 271 -4.03 12.17 30.85
N ASP A 272 -4.34 12.47 32.11
CA ASP A 272 -4.23 13.81 32.66
C ASP A 272 -2.81 14.38 32.54
N ASP A 273 -2.72 15.71 32.66
CA ASP A 273 -1.49 16.51 32.53
C ASP A 273 -0.44 16.21 33.62
N SER A 274 -0.71 15.29 34.55
CA SER A 274 0.19 14.91 35.65
C SER A 274 1.39 14.07 35.23
N GLY A 275 1.43 13.57 33.99
CA GLY A 275 2.53 12.75 33.47
C GLY A 275 2.59 11.33 34.04
N ASP A 276 1.71 10.97 34.94
CA ASP A 276 1.64 9.65 35.60
C ASP A 276 1.43 8.48 34.61
N TYR A 277 0.95 8.79 33.44
CA TYR A 277 0.61 7.79 32.44
C TYR A 277 1.78 7.28 31.60
N LYS A 278 2.76 8.08 31.31
CA LYS A 278 4.01 7.62 30.71
C LYS A 278 4.65 6.51 31.57
N ALA A 279 4.38 6.54 32.87
CA ALA A 279 4.84 5.54 33.83
C ALA A 279 4.04 4.23 33.82
N VAL A 280 2.77 4.20 33.37
CA VAL A 280 1.94 2.97 33.30
C VAL A 280 2.43 2.01 32.22
N ALA A 281 3.18 2.49 31.22
CA ALA A 281 3.87 1.63 30.25
C ALA A 281 5.03 0.82 30.90
N HIS A 282 5.45 1.16 32.10
CA HIS A 282 6.52 0.48 32.86
C HIS A 282 5.97 -0.72 33.64
N SER A 283 6.73 -1.78 33.75
CA SER A 283 6.38 -3.02 34.47
C SER A 283 5.99 -2.79 35.95
N LYS A 284 6.48 -1.71 36.59
CA LYS A 284 6.14 -1.32 37.96
C LYS A 284 4.69 -0.84 38.15
N CYS A 285 3.99 -0.51 37.05
CA CYS A 285 2.60 -0.02 37.09
C CYS A 285 1.60 -1.02 36.53
N LYS A 286 1.99 -2.29 36.34
CA LYS A 286 1.16 -3.37 35.79
C LYS A 286 -0.17 -3.53 36.55
N ASP A 287 -0.16 -3.36 37.87
CA ASP A 287 -1.35 -3.47 38.70
C ASP A 287 -2.35 -2.33 38.44
N LYS A 288 -1.87 -1.11 38.23
CA LYS A 288 -2.72 0.05 37.88
C LYS A 288 -3.37 -0.18 36.50
N PHE A 289 -2.58 -0.63 35.51
CA PHE A 289 -3.09 -0.98 34.18
C PHE A 289 -4.16 -2.08 34.26
N ASN A 290 -3.90 -3.18 34.99
CA ASN A 290 -4.84 -4.28 35.13
C ASN A 290 -6.14 -3.84 35.82
N LYS A 291 -6.09 -2.94 36.82
CA LYS A 291 -7.28 -2.35 37.45
C LYS A 291 -8.10 -1.53 36.45
N ILE A 292 -7.46 -0.69 35.64
CA ILE A 292 -8.14 0.10 34.61
C ILE A 292 -8.80 -0.82 33.59
N VAL A 293 -8.10 -1.85 33.12
CA VAL A 293 -8.67 -2.86 32.21
C VAL A 293 -9.88 -3.54 32.82
N ALA A 294 -9.78 -3.96 34.08
CA ALA A 294 -10.87 -4.64 34.77
C ALA A 294 -12.11 -3.76 34.94
N SER A 295 -11.93 -2.46 35.25
CA SER A 295 -13.02 -1.50 35.45
C SER A 295 -13.70 -1.08 34.15
N ASN A 296 -13.00 -1.10 33.02
CA ASN A 296 -13.51 -0.60 31.74
C ASN A 296 -13.80 -1.70 30.70
N THR A 297 -13.68 -2.96 31.10
CA THR A 297 -14.05 -4.11 30.26
C THR A 297 -14.98 -5.07 31.00
N ARG A 298 -15.81 -5.76 30.23
CA ARG A 298 -16.61 -6.88 30.70
C ARG A 298 -15.99 -8.20 30.26
N VAL A 299 -15.86 -9.16 31.18
CA VAL A 299 -15.49 -10.54 30.82
C VAL A 299 -16.64 -11.16 30.03
N ILE A 300 -16.29 -11.86 28.96
CA ILE A 300 -17.24 -12.51 28.06
C ILE A 300 -17.49 -13.93 28.55
N LYS A 301 -18.76 -14.34 28.55
CA LYS A 301 -19.17 -15.69 28.86
C LYS A 301 -19.49 -16.48 27.59
N LYS A 302 -19.28 -17.79 27.65
CA LYS A 302 -19.74 -18.67 26.56
C LYS A 302 -21.24 -18.57 26.44
N THR A 303 -21.75 -18.73 25.23
CA THR A 303 -23.19 -18.67 24.98
C THR A 303 -23.72 -20.01 24.48
N LYS A 304 -25.00 -20.25 24.77
CA LYS A 304 -25.77 -21.37 24.23
C LYS A 304 -26.97 -20.84 23.46
N ALA A 305 -27.13 -21.32 22.25
CA ALA A 305 -28.29 -20.99 21.43
C ALA A 305 -29.50 -21.83 21.84
N SER A 306 -30.66 -21.18 21.87
CA SER A 306 -31.95 -21.83 22.02
C SER A 306 -32.90 -21.33 20.95
N THR A 307 -33.72 -22.20 20.41
CA THR A 307 -34.74 -21.82 19.41
C THR A 307 -35.63 -20.72 19.97
N CYS A 308 -35.85 -19.66 19.20
CA CYS A 308 -36.74 -18.59 19.64
C CYS A 308 -38.18 -19.10 19.72
N SER A 309 -38.74 -19.16 20.93
CA SER A 309 -40.09 -19.61 21.16
C SER A 309 -41.16 -18.73 20.52
N THR A 310 -40.85 -17.43 20.30
CA THR A 310 -41.80 -16.47 19.72
C THR A 310 -42.05 -16.70 18.25
N CYS A 311 -41.05 -17.16 17.49
CA CYS A 311 -41.15 -17.44 16.06
C CYS A 311 -40.88 -18.91 15.71
N ASN A 312 -40.68 -19.77 16.67
CA ASN A 312 -40.36 -21.19 16.50
C ASN A 312 -39.21 -21.43 15.51
N GLY A 313 -38.16 -20.62 15.62
CA GLY A 313 -36.99 -20.73 14.77
C GLY A 313 -37.10 -20.02 13.40
N ALA A 314 -38.25 -19.54 12.99
CA ALA A 314 -38.47 -18.96 11.65
C ALA A 314 -37.81 -17.58 11.44
N GLY A 315 -37.40 -16.89 12.49
CA GLY A 315 -36.84 -15.52 12.43
C GLY A 315 -37.83 -14.43 12.03
N LYS A 316 -39.03 -14.81 11.64
CA LYS A 316 -40.09 -13.93 11.15
C LYS A 316 -41.47 -14.38 11.65
N LYS A 317 -42.43 -13.45 11.71
CA LYS A 317 -43.77 -13.68 12.20
C LYS A 317 -44.80 -13.02 11.29
N TYR A 318 -45.80 -13.77 10.89
CA TYR A 318 -46.91 -13.22 10.11
C TYR A 318 -47.90 -12.54 11.04
N LYS A 319 -48.23 -11.28 10.79
CA LYS A 319 -49.25 -10.57 11.53
C LYS A 319 -50.63 -11.06 11.09
N LYS A 320 -51.50 -11.36 12.06
CA LYS A 320 -52.89 -11.80 11.83
C LYS A 320 -53.76 -10.58 11.59
N ARG A 321 -54.61 -10.63 10.56
CA ARG A 321 -55.64 -9.62 10.30
C ARG A 321 -56.82 -9.78 11.23
N LYS A 322 -57.69 -8.76 11.28
CA LYS A 322 -58.90 -8.82 12.10
C LYS A 322 -59.88 -9.92 11.65
N ASP A 323 -59.85 -10.29 10.36
CA ASP A 323 -60.65 -11.35 9.77
C ASP A 323 -60.09 -12.76 9.97
N GLY A 324 -58.98 -12.90 10.71
CA GLY A 324 -58.35 -14.17 10.99
C GLY A 324 -57.29 -14.58 9.99
N THR A 325 -57.16 -13.93 8.83
CA THR A 325 -56.13 -14.22 7.79
C THR A 325 -54.80 -13.59 8.16
N PHE A 326 -53.72 -14.03 7.49
CA PHE A 326 -52.38 -13.47 7.70
C PHE A 326 -52.00 -12.49 6.58
N TYR A 327 -51.18 -11.49 6.94
CA TYR A 327 -50.56 -10.62 5.94
C TYR A 327 -49.56 -11.44 5.11
N LYS A 328 -49.49 -11.14 3.80
CA LYS A 328 -48.58 -11.83 2.86
C LYS A 328 -47.10 -11.61 3.21
N ILE A 329 -46.75 -10.44 3.74
CA ILE A 329 -45.37 -10.07 4.08
C ILE A 329 -45.15 -10.30 5.59
N PRO A 330 -44.21 -11.17 5.99
CA PRO A 330 -43.92 -11.40 7.39
C PRO A 330 -43.09 -10.26 7.99
N ASN A 331 -43.33 -9.94 9.26
CA ASN A 331 -42.49 -9.04 10.02
C ASN A 331 -41.29 -9.79 10.60
N LYS A 332 -40.14 -9.12 10.73
CA LYS A 332 -39.00 -9.65 11.50
C LYS A 332 -39.42 -9.94 12.94
N CYS A 333 -39.01 -11.07 13.46
CA CYS A 333 -39.21 -11.38 14.87
C CYS A 333 -38.33 -10.48 15.72
N LYS A 334 -38.94 -9.59 16.51
CA LYS A 334 -38.22 -8.64 17.37
C LYS A 334 -37.47 -9.33 18.52
N ASP A 335 -37.97 -10.46 19.00
CA ASP A 335 -37.42 -11.15 20.15
C ASP A 335 -36.11 -11.89 19.89
N CYS A 336 -35.85 -12.25 18.65
CA CYS A 336 -34.59 -12.87 18.22
C CYS A 336 -33.88 -12.05 17.13
N ASP A 337 -34.33 -10.84 16.87
CA ASP A 337 -33.80 -9.96 15.83
C ASP A 337 -33.64 -10.69 14.47
N ALA A 338 -34.72 -11.37 14.06
CA ALA A 338 -34.81 -12.18 12.84
C ALA A 338 -33.86 -13.39 12.75
N LYS A 339 -33.11 -13.72 13.80
CA LYS A 339 -32.12 -14.82 13.78
C LYS A 339 -32.74 -16.21 13.92
N GLY A 340 -33.96 -16.31 14.46
CA GLY A 340 -34.62 -17.60 14.74
C GLY A 340 -34.19 -18.25 16.07
N TYR A 341 -33.12 -17.77 16.68
CA TYR A 341 -32.61 -18.28 17.97
C TYR A 341 -32.24 -17.12 18.90
N ARG A 342 -32.14 -17.44 20.20
CA ARG A 342 -31.63 -16.55 21.25
C ARG A 342 -30.36 -17.13 21.83
N LEU A 343 -29.44 -16.27 22.20
CA LEU A 343 -28.20 -16.64 22.89
C LEU A 343 -28.34 -16.30 24.37
N SER A 344 -28.09 -17.28 25.23
CA SER A 344 -28.01 -17.11 26.67
C SER A 344 -26.57 -17.32 27.14
N GLU A 345 -26.08 -16.45 28.04
CA GLU A 345 -24.75 -16.61 28.65
C GLU A 345 -24.75 -17.82 29.61
N THR A 346 -23.70 -18.60 29.55
CA THR A 346 -23.41 -19.68 30.50
C THR A 346 -22.57 -19.15 31.67
N LYS A 347 -22.22 -20.00 32.63
CA LYS A 347 -21.30 -19.64 33.72
C LYS A 347 -19.83 -19.62 33.27
N GLU A 348 -19.50 -20.31 32.19
CA GLU A 348 -18.12 -20.45 31.70
C GLU A 348 -17.59 -19.18 31.03
N THR A 349 -16.34 -18.83 31.33
CA THR A 349 -15.65 -17.74 30.63
C THR A 349 -15.32 -18.17 29.21
N ALA A 350 -15.57 -17.29 28.26
CA ALA A 350 -15.28 -17.51 26.84
C ALA A 350 -13.85 -17.07 26.48
N GLY A 351 -13.29 -17.66 25.42
CA GLY A 351 -12.02 -17.28 24.82
C GLY A 351 -10.79 -17.90 25.46
N LEU A 352 -9.62 -17.41 25.05
CA LEU A 352 -8.30 -17.93 25.44
C LEU A 352 -7.76 -17.34 26.75
N MET A 353 -8.40 -16.34 27.31
CA MET A 353 -8.09 -15.69 28.59
C MET A 353 -6.67 -15.08 28.70
N PHE A 354 -6.05 -14.67 27.59
CA PHE A 354 -4.81 -13.93 27.65
C PHE A 354 -5.02 -12.58 28.36
N ASN A 355 -4.03 -12.17 29.14
CA ASN A 355 -3.99 -10.83 29.72
C ASN A 355 -3.18 -9.91 28.82
N PRO A 356 -3.70 -8.70 28.49
CA PRO A 356 -2.92 -7.72 27.73
C PRO A 356 -1.75 -7.23 28.59
N PRO A 357 -0.50 -7.25 28.09
CA PRO A 357 0.68 -7.00 28.95
C PRO A 357 0.90 -5.52 29.28
N SER A 358 0.43 -4.61 28.42
CA SER A 358 0.65 -3.16 28.60
C SER A 358 -0.31 -2.33 27.75
N LYS A 359 -0.28 -0.99 27.93
CA LYS A 359 -1.05 -0.02 27.14
C LYS A 359 -0.81 -0.14 25.64
N LYS A 360 0.39 -0.46 25.21
CA LYS A 360 0.72 -0.61 23.77
C LYS A 360 -0.19 -1.63 23.04
N TRP A 361 -0.90 -2.46 23.81
CA TRP A 361 -1.86 -3.42 23.27
C TRP A 361 -3.28 -2.85 23.14
N VAL A 362 -3.57 -1.71 23.76
CA VAL A 362 -4.89 -1.07 23.66
C VAL A 362 -5.10 -0.56 22.23
N SER A 363 -6.27 -0.86 21.67
CA SER A 363 -6.73 -0.41 20.36
C SER A 363 -8.14 0.15 20.45
N ALA A 364 -8.61 0.83 19.41
CA ALA A 364 -9.95 1.42 19.37
C ALA A 364 -11.08 0.41 19.64
N ASN A 365 -10.85 -0.88 19.37
CA ASN A 365 -11.86 -1.93 19.45
C ASN A 365 -11.56 -3.01 20.52
N GLY A 366 -10.75 -2.67 21.52
CA GLY A 366 -10.31 -3.61 22.53
C GLY A 366 -8.79 -3.72 22.59
N PHE A 367 -8.22 -4.86 22.24
CA PHE A 367 -6.77 -5.06 22.23
C PHE A 367 -6.27 -5.43 20.85
N SER A 368 -5.06 -4.98 20.54
CA SER A 368 -4.44 -5.19 19.23
C SER A 368 -4.13 -6.67 18.98
N THR A 369 -4.56 -7.14 17.83
CA THR A 369 -4.31 -8.48 17.29
C THR A 369 -3.35 -8.42 16.09
N SER A 370 -2.44 -7.44 16.06
CA SER A 370 -1.43 -7.30 15.01
C SER A 370 -0.50 -8.53 14.95
N LYS A 371 0.13 -8.72 13.80
CA LYS A 371 1.06 -9.85 13.57
C LYS A 371 2.09 -10.00 14.69
N ASN A 372 2.74 -8.90 15.09
CA ASN A 372 3.75 -8.92 16.14
C ASN A 372 3.16 -9.32 17.50
N ASN A 373 1.95 -8.86 17.80
CA ASN A 373 1.28 -9.21 19.04
C ASN A 373 0.87 -10.70 19.06
N LEU A 374 0.39 -11.23 17.92
CA LEU A 374 0.09 -12.67 17.81
C LEU A 374 1.36 -13.52 18.00
N GLU A 375 2.50 -13.10 17.48
CA GLU A 375 3.79 -13.78 17.68
C GLU A 375 4.23 -13.79 19.15
N MET A 376 4.07 -12.67 19.86
CA MET A 376 4.36 -12.60 21.30
C MET A 376 3.41 -13.48 22.12
N LEU A 377 2.13 -13.52 21.75
CA LEU A 377 1.15 -14.40 22.40
C LEU A 377 1.45 -15.88 22.14
N MET A 378 1.86 -16.23 20.91
CA MET A 378 2.29 -17.59 20.58
C MET A 378 3.50 -18.01 21.42
N ALA A 379 4.51 -17.17 21.54
CA ALA A 379 5.69 -17.44 22.37
C ALA A 379 5.29 -17.65 23.85
N THR A 380 4.39 -16.81 24.36
CA THR A 380 3.84 -16.95 25.73
C THR A 380 3.05 -18.25 25.89
N ALA A 381 2.20 -18.59 24.91
CA ALA A 381 1.44 -19.83 24.93
C ALA A 381 2.33 -21.08 24.90
N THR A 382 3.37 -21.07 24.08
CA THR A 382 4.37 -22.15 24.00
C THR A 382 5.09 -22.34 25.35
N SER A 383 5.57 -21.24 25.95
CA SER A 383 6.25 -21.28 27.25
C SER A 383 5.35 -21.82 28.38
N ASN A 384 4.04 -21.65 28.27
CA ASN A 384 3.06 -22.10 29.25
C ASN A 384 2.41 -23.45 28.89
N GLY A 385 2.85 -24.14 27.86
CA GLY A 385 2.30 -25.43 27.42
C GLY A 385 0.85 -25.38 26.92
N MET A 386 0.42 -24.21 26.42
CA MET A 386 -0.96 -23.99 25.94
C MET A 386 -1.11 -24.39 24.45
N GLU A 387 -0.95 -25.68 24.14
CA GLU A 387 -0.93 -26.17 22.73
C GLU A 387 -2.14 -25.75 21.90
N SER A 388 -3.34 -25.80 22.47
CA SER A 388 -4.58 -25.40 21.80
C SER A 388 -4.57 -23.91 21.42
N ALA A 389 -4.02 -23.05 22.27
CA ALA A 389 -3.87 -21.61 21.98
C ALA A 389 -2.80 -21.36 20.91
N VAL A 390 -1.67 -22.07 20.96
CA VAL A 390 -0.61 -21.99 19.94
C VAL A 390 -1.18 -22.35 18.58
N SER A 391 -1.90 -23.47 18.47
CA SER A 391 -2.53 -23.90 17.21
C SER A 391 -3.56 -22.87 16.70
N PHE A 392 -4.39 -22.31 17.57
CA PHE A 392 -5.37 -21.28 17.19
C PHE A 392 -4.71 -19.99 16.69
N LEU A 393 -3.70 -19.49 17.39
CA LEU A 393 -2.97 -18.28 17.01
C LEU A 393 -2.16 -18.47 15.73
N SER A 394 -1.60 -19.67 15.54
CA SER A 394 -0.89 -20.04 14.30
C SER A 394 -1.84 -20.04 13.10
N ASP A 395 -3.02 -20.68 13.22
CA ASP A 395 -4.04 -20.68 12.19
C ASP A 395 -4.54 -19.25 11.87
N LEU A 396 -4.75 -18.39 12.88
CA LEU A 396 -5.10 -16.97 12.67
C LEU A 396 -4.02 -16.22 11.89
N LYS A 397 -2.75 -16.40 12.27
CA LYS A 397 -1.62 -15.77 11.58
C LYS A 397 -1.54 -16.23 10.12
N ARG A 398 -1.70 -17.54 9.88
CA ARG A 398 -1.68 -18.12 8.52
C ARG A 398 -2.87 -17.63 7.69
N LEU A 399 -4.07 -17.59 8.25
CA LEU A 399 -5.27 -17.06 7.58
C LEU A 399 -5.09 -15.60 7.14
N SER A 400 -4.57 -14.77 8.03
CA SER A 400 -4.28 -13.36 7.71
C SER A 400 -3.25 -13.22 6.61
N ALA A 401 -2.19 -14.04 6.63
CA ALA A 401 -1.14 -14.04 5.61
C ALA A 401 -1.69 -14.48 4.24
N ILE A 402 -2.48 -15.57 4.18
CA ILE A 402 -3.09 -16.05 2.94
C ILE A 402 -4.10 -15.02 2.40
N SER A 403 -4.94 -14.44 3.26
CA SER A 403 -5.92 -13.44 2.84
C SER A 403 -5.24 -12.21 2.23
N SER A 404 -4.17 -11.71 2.85
CA SER A 404 -3.35 -10.62 2.32
C SER A 404 -2.65 -11.02 1.02
N TYR A 405 -2.17 -12.24 0.92
CA TYR A 405 -1.53 -12.76 -0.27
C TYR A 405 -2.49 -12.84 -1.47
N LEU A 406 -3.66 -13.41 -1.26
CA LEU A 406 -4.69 -13.51 -2.29
C LEU A 406 -5.13 -12.12 -2.76
N SER A 407 -5.52 -11.24 -1.84
CA SER A 407 -6.06 -9.92 -2.20
C SER A 407 -5.01 -8.97 -2.78
N SER A 408 -3.79 -8.94 -2.23
CA SER A 408 -2.78 -7.96 -2.65
C SER A 408 -1.99 -8.39 -3.87
N PHE A 409 -1.73 -9.69 -3.99
CA PHE A 409 -0.86 -10.19 -5.06
C PHE A 409 -1.64 -10.98 -6.11
N VAL A 410 -2.42 -11.99 -5.75
CA VAL A 410 -3.11 -12.81 -6.76
C VAL A 410 -4.19 -12.00 -7.46
N ASP A 411 -5.08 -11.34 -6.69
CA ASP A 411 -6.13 -10.49 -7.25
C ASP A 411 -5.54 -9.25 -7.93
N GLY A 412 -4.52 -8.63 -7.30
CA GLY A 412 -3.86 -7.47 -7.87
C GLY A 412 -3.21 -7.77 -9.22
N ILE A 413 -2.49 -8.89 -9.35
CA ILE A 413 -1.88 -9.30 -10.62
C ILE A 413 -2.97 -9.58 -11.66
N ASP A 414 -4.04 -10.31 -11.29
CA ASP A 414 -5.12 -10.68 -12.21
C ASP A 414 -5.85 -9.44 -12.75
N ILE A 415 -6.22 -8.52 -11.86
CA ILE A 415 -6.96 -7.29 -12.20
C ILE A 415 -6.15 -6.36 -13.12
N PHE A 416 -4.84 -6.21 -12.86
CA PHE A 416 -4.00 -5.28 -13.61
C PHE A 416 -3.31 -5.90 -14.82
N THR A 417 -3.33 -7.23 -14.98
CA THR A 417 -2.83 -7.88 -16.20
C THR A 417 -3.76 -7.59 -17.37
N LYS A 418 -3.23 -6.97 -18.40
CA LYS A 418 -3.98 -6.59 -19.60
C LYS A 418 -4.42 -7.85 -20.41
N PRO A 419 -5.39 -7.72 -21.33
CA PRO A 419 -5.87 -8.85 -22.15
C PRO A 419 -4.76 -9.55 -22.95
N ASN A 420 -3.72 -8.81 -23.34
CA ASN A 420 -2.55 -9.34 -24.04
C ASN A 420 -1.58 -10.14 -23.14
N GLY A 421 -1.90 -10.32 -21.85
CA GLY A 421 -1.09 -11.07 -20.90
C GLY A 421 0.04 -10.28 -20.23
N PHE A 422 0.14 -8.98 -20.47
CA PHE A 422 1.17 -8.15 -19.84
C PHE A 422 0.66 -7.40 -18.60
N LEU A 423 1.51 -7.32 -17.60
CA LEU A 423 1.35 -6.49 -16.40
C LEU A 423 2.32 -5.32 -16.48
N HIS A 424 1.78 -4.10 -16.50
CA HIS A 424 2.54 -2.87 -16.52
C HIS A 424 2.69 -2.32 -15.10
N VAL A 425 3.89 -2.46 -14.52
CA VAL A 425 4.17 -2.11 -13.12
C VAL A 425 4.53 -0.64 -13.01
N ASN A 426 3.69 0.13 -12.32
CA ASN A 426 3.95 1.55 -12.10
C ASN A 426 4.88 1.75 -10.88
N LEU A 427 6.09 2.22 -11.14
CA LEU A 427 7.08 2.61 -10.14
C LEU A 427 7.27 4.13 -10.18
N THR A 428 7.12 4.79 -9.05
CA THR A 428 7.28 6.24 -8.90
C THR A 428 8.43 6.59 -7.96
N GLN A 429 9.06 7.75 -8.18
CA GLN A 429 10.26 8.19 -7.45
C GLN A 429 9.95 9.22 -6.35
N SER A 430 8.76 9.83 -6.34
CA SER A 430 8.43 11.03 -5.55
C SER A 430 7.56 10.77 -4.31
N VAL A 431 7.37 9.51 -3.88
CA VAL A 431 6.44 9.16 -2.80
C VAL A 431 7.13 8.98 -1.44
N THR A 432 8.33 8.42 -1.43
CA THR A 432 9.04 8.10 -0.18
C THR A 432 9.97 9.24 0.24
N SER A 433 10.10 9.50 1.53
CA SER A 433 11.06 10.50 2.03
C SER A 433 12.54 10.10 1.85
N THR A 434 12.80 8.85 1.50
CA THR A 434 14.16 8.28 1.42
C THR A 434 14.67 8.12 -0.03
N GLY A 435 13.89 8.52 -1.04
CA GLY A 435 14.25 8.32 -2.45
C GLY A 435 14.05 6.90 -2.98
N ARG A 436 13.50 5.98 -2.19
CA ARG A 436 13.12 4.64 -2.68
C ARG A 436 11.95 4.74 -3.63
N PHE A 437 11.90 3.85 -4.62
CA PHE A 437 10.73 3.75 -5.49
C PHE A 437 9.49 3.29 -4.71
N SER A 438 8.33 3.72 -5.15
CA SER A 438 7.05 3.24 -4.66
C SER A 438 6.27 2.58 -5.79
N GLY A 439 5.88 1.32 -5.59
CA GLY A 439 5.07 0.57 -6.57
C GLY A 439 3.59 0.66 -6.26
N ARG A 440 2.78 0.71 -7.31
CA ARG A 440 1.31 0.67 -7.19
C ARG A 440 0.67 -0.03 -8.40
N ASN A 441 -0.52 -0.55 -8.19
CA ASN A 441 -1.39 -1.10 -9.23
C ASN A 441 -0.77 -2.27 -10.05
N PRO A 442 -0.34 -3.38 -9.46
CA PRO A 442 -0.18 -3.71 -8.05
C PRO A 442 1.20 -3.28 -7.50
N ASN A 443 1.36 -3.26 -6.15
CA ASN A 443 2.66 -3.01 -5.55
C ASN A 443 3.55 -4.26 -5.61
N MET A 444 4.37 -4.35 -6.65
CA MET A 444 5.25 -5.48 -6.91
C MET A 444 6.51 -5.50 -6.02
N GLN A 445 6.84 -4.40 -5.34
CA GLN A 445 8.03 -4.32 -4.49
C GLN A 445 7.88 -5.10 -3.17
N ASN A 446 6.64 -5.35 -2.75
CA ASN A 446 6.34 -6.09 -1.52
C ASN A 446 6.02 -7.57 -1.76
N MET A 447 6.39 -8.11 -2.93
CA MET A 447 6.13 -9.52 -3.22
C MET A 447 6.77 -10.45 -2.19
N PRO A 448 6.00 -11.44 -1.71
CA PRO A 448 6.50 -12.38 -0.72
C PRO A 448 7.63 -13.23 -1.29
N ARG A 449 8.48 -13.75 -0.40
CA ARG A 449 9.53 -14.69 -0.78
C ARG A 449 8.92 -16.00 -1.26
N GLY A 450 9.48 -16.56 -2.34
CA GLY A 450 8.89 -17.66 -3.09
C GLY A 450 8.73 -19.00 -2.35
N GLY A 451 9.38 -19.19 -1.18
CA GLY A 451 9.23 -20.43 -0.41
C GLY A 451 7.84 -20.61 0.23
N THR A 452 7.26 -19.53 0.74
CA THR A 452 5.95 -19.58 1.44
C THR A 452 4.78 -19.21 0.53
N PHE A 453 5.03 -18.33 -0.45
CA PHE A 453 4.04 -17.80 -1.36
C PHE A 453 4.64 -17.69 -2.78
N PRO A 454 4.40 -18.67 -3.66
CA PRO A 454 5.14 -18.81 -4.92
C PRO A 454 4.64 -17.92 -6.07
N VAL A 455 4.07 -16.74 -5.79
CA VAL A 455 3.49 -15.85 -6.83
C VAL A 455 4.51 -15.41 -7.88
N LYS A 456 5.79 -15.33 -7.55
CA LYS A 456 6.82 -14.98 -8.55
C LYS A 456 6.89 -15.95 -9.73
N ARG A 457 6.44 -17.20 -9.55
CA ARG A 457 6.42 -18.23 -10.61
C ARG A 457 5.44 -17.96 -11.74
N VAL A 458 4.50 -17.04 -11.54
CA VAL A 458 3.54 -16.65 -12.59
C VAL A 458 4.12 -15.73 -13.64
N PHE A 459 5.29 -15.12 -13.36
CA PHE A 459 5.99 -14.27 -14.32
C PHE A 459 6.85 -15.13 -15.23
N ILE A 460 6.67 -14.94 -16.53
CA ILE A 460 7.36 -15.69 -17.56
C ILE A 460 8.02 -14.74 -18.57
N SER A 461 8.98 -15.26 -19.30
CA SER A 461 9.55 -14.55 -20.45
C SER A 461 8.50 -14.40 -21.54
N ARG A 462 8.51 -13.26 -22.24
CA ARG A 462 7.68 -13.05 -23.44
C ARG A 462 8.19 -13.82 -24.66
N TRP A 463 9.43 -14.25 -24.63
CA TRP A 463 10.06 -15.03 -25.69
C TRP A 463 9.99 -16.52 -25.35
N GLU A 464 9.66 -17.32 -26.35
CA GLU A 464 9.65 -18.77 -26.22
C GLU A 464 11.04 -19.29 -25.84
N GLY A 465 11.12 -20.16 -24.84
CA GLY A 465 12.38 -20.66 -24.27
C GLY A 465 13.20 -19.64 -23.47
N GLY A 466 12.71 -18.40 -23.37
CA GLY A 466 13.38 -17.36 -22.59
C GLY A 466 13.25 -17.56 -21.09
N GLN A 467 14.10 -16.90 -20.34
CA GLN A 467 14.15 -16.95 -18.87
C GLN A 467 14.03 -15.55 -18.26
N ILE A 468 13.55 -15.49 -17.01
CA ILE A 468 13.62 -14.28 -16.18
C ILE A 468 14.84 -14.40 -15.28
N MET A 469 15.69 -13.39 -15.31
CA MET A 469 16.85 -13.26 -14.45
C MET A 469 16.55 -12.31 -13.30
N GLU A 470 16.81 -12.73 -12.06
CA GLU A 470 16.72 -11.89 -10.86
C GLU A 470 18.14 -11.57 -10.39
N CYS A 471 18.47 -10.26 -10.34
CA CYS A 471 19.75 -9.76 -9.86
C CYS A 471 19.51 -8.81 -8.69
N ASP A 472 20.28 -8.96 -7.61
CA ASP A 472 20.23 -8.11 -6.43
C ASP A 472 21.64 -7.82 -5.92
N PHE A 473 21.82 -6.64 -5.32
CA PHE A 473 23.10 -6.28 -4.71
C PHE A 473 23.31 -7.08 -3.43
N ALA A 474 24.49 -7.71 -3.31
CA ALA A 474 24.85 -8.43 -2.10
C ALA A 474 25.14 -7.44 -0.96
N GLN A 475 24.36 -7.51 0.11
CA GLN A 475 24.58 -6.76 1.37
C GLN A 475 24.77 -5.23 1.16
N LEU A 476 23.99 -4.61 0.26
CA LEU A 476 24.18 -3.20 -0.14
C LEU A 476 24.23 -2.24 1.06
N GLU A 477 23.32 -2.40 2.03
CA GLU A 477 23.23 -1.52 3.20
C GLU A 477 24.48 -1.64 4.09
N PHE A 478 25.03 -2.84 4.29
CA PHE A 478 26.26 -3.05 5.04
C PHE A 478 27.47 -2.42 4.32
N ARG A 479 27.55 -2.58 2.99
CA ARG A 479 28.61 -1.96 2.17
C ARG A 479 28.56 -0.44 2.23
N VAL A 480 27.37 0.15 2.15
CA VAL A 480 27.20 1.60 2.27
C VAL A 480 27.57 2.07 3.69
N ALA A 481 27.17 1.34 4.73
CA ALA A 481 27.53 1.67 6.10
C ALA A 481 29.04 1.62 6.34
N ALA A 482 29.71 0.55 5.88
CA ALA A 482 31.16 0.41 5.94
C ALA A 482 31.90 1.55 5.21
N PHE A 483 31.42 1.91 4.01
CA PHE A 483 31.99 3.01 3.23
C PHE A 483 31.79 4.37 3.93
N LEU A 484 30.63 4.65 4.48
CA LEU A 484 30.35 5.92 5.15
C LEU A 484 31.07 6.06 6.49
N SER A 485 31.20 4.97 7.26
CA SER A 485 31.89 4.95 8.54
C SER A 485 33.41 4.87 8.41
N GLN A 486 33.93 4.46 7.23
CA GLN A 486 35.35 4.18 7.01
C GLN A 486 35.87 3.09 7.97
N ASP A 487 34.99 2.16 8.41
CA ASP A 487 35.36 1.06 9.28
C ASP A 487 36.25 0.05 8.54
N SER A 488 37.51 -0.01 8.92
CA SER A 488 38.52 -0.87 8.26
C SER A 488 38.20 -2.34 8.37
N THR A 489 37.62 -2.80 9.49
CA THR A 489 37.22 -4.19 9.69
C THR A 489 36.07 -4.55 8.77
N ALA A 490 35.01 -3.74 8.72
CA ALA A 490 33.90 -3.96 7.85
C ALA A 490 34.29 -3.91 6.35
N MET A 491 35.20 -3.01 5.97
CA MET A 491 35.74 -2.95 4.61
C MET A 491 36.53 -4.22 4.24
N GLN A 492 37.38 -4.69 5.15
CA GLN A 492 38.14 -5.94 4.96
C GLN A 492 37.23 -7.17 4.86
N GLU A 493 36.17 -7.24 5.68
CA GLU A 493 35.17 -8.30 5.61
C GLU A 493 34.46 -8.32 4.25
N ILE A 494 34.12 -7.14 3.71
CA ILE A 494 33.51 -7.00 2.38
C ILE A 494 34.46 -7.50 1.28
N GLU A 495 35.74 -7.13 1.33
CA GLU A 495 36.76 -7.54 0.35
C GLU A 495 37.01 -9.04 0.37
N THR A 496 37.03 -9.65 1.54
CA THR A 496 37.24 -11.10 1.70
C THR A 496 35.98 -11.93 1.43
N GLY A 497 34.86 -11.31 1.14
CA GLY A 497 33.58 -12.00 0.89
C GLY A 497 32.97 -12.62 2.15
N PHE A 498 33.29 -12.09 3.32
CA PHE A 498 32.77 -12.58 4.61
C PHE A 498 31.24 -12.46 4.68
N ASP A 499 30.60 -13.57 5.09
CA ASP A 499 29.14 -13.60 5.25
C ASP A 499 28.74 -13.19 6.67
N VAL A 500 28.57 -11.89 6.89
CA VAL A 500 28.17 -11.31 8.18
C VAL A 500 26.87 -11.90 8.73
N HIS A 501 25.94 -12.34 7.89
CA HIS A 501 24.67 -12.93 8.33
C HIS A 501 24.85 -14.36 8.85
N SER A 502 25.70 -15.15 8.21
CA SER A 502 26.07 -16.50 8.68
C SER A 502 26.84 -16.41 9.98
N TYR A 503 27.73 -15.43 10.11
CA TYR A 503 28.43 -15.18 11.36
C TYR A 503 27.49 -14.77 12.49
N THR A 504 26.56 -13.83 12.24
CA THR A 504 25.53 -13.43 13.20
C THR A 504 24.66 -14.61 13.62
N ALA A 505 24.26 -15.46 12.67
CA ALA A 505 23.50 -16.67 12.96
C ALA A 505 24.26 -17.62 13.90
N LYS A 506 25.56 -17.81 13.65
CA LYS A 506 26.43 -18.62 14.48
C LYS A 506 26.54 -18.06 15.89
N VAL A 507 26.83 -16.77 16.05
CA VAL A 507 26.98 -16.12 17.37
C VAL A 507 25.71 -16.26 18.20
N ILE A 508 24.52 -16.05 17.59
CA ILE A 508 23.22 -16.17 18.27
C ILE A 508 22.95 -17.64 18.64
N SER A 509 23.32 -18.59 17.76
CA SER A 509 23.14 -20.02 18.01
C SER A 509 24.04 -20.50 19.13
N ASP A 510 25.32 -20.09 19.15
CA ASP A 510 26.31 -20.42 20.19
C ASP A 510 25.89 -19.86 21.57
N ALA A 511 25.12 -18.75 21.57
CA ALA A 511 24.50 -18.17 22.77
C ALA A 511 23.21 -18.91 23.23
N GLY A 512 22.87 -20.06 22.65
CA GLY A 512 21.78 -20.93 23.06
C GLY A 512 20.46 -20.71 22.35
N GLN A 513 20.42 -19.93 21.26
CA GLN A 513 19.24 -19.73 20.42
C GLN A 513 19.51 -20.17 18.97
N PRO A 514 19.17 -21.41 18.58
CA PRO A 514 19.35 -21.87 17.21
C PRO A 514 18.73 -20.89 16.21
N THR A 515 19.57 -20.29 15.37
CA THR A 515 19.18 -19.22 14.47
C THR A 515 19.71 -19.49 13.06
N GLU A 516 18.81 -19.51 12.08
CA GLU A 516 19.19 -19.64 10.68
C GLU A 516 19.68 -18.30 10.11
N ARG A 517 20.57 -18.38 9.08
CA ARG A 517 21.11 -17.23 8.37
C ARG A 517 20.05 -16.19 7.97
N GLN A 518 18.89 -16.66 7.55
CA GLN A 518 17.80 -15.77 7.11
C GLN A 518 17.16 -14.99 8.27
N ALA A 519 17.01 -15.61 9.43
CA ALA A 519 16.51 -14.95 10.64
C ALA A 519 17.57 -13.97 11.20
N ALA A 520 18.84 -14.29 11.07
CA ALA A 520 19.94 -13.46 11.53
C ALA A 520 20.05 -12.11 10.78
N LYS A 521 19.51 -11.99 9.57
CA LYS A 521 19.52 -10.73 8.79
C LYS A 521 18.94 -9.55 9.56
N GLU A 522 17.82 -9.75 10.26
CA GLU A 522 17.19 -8.70 11.05
C GLU A 522 18.09 -8.23 12.20
N HIS A 523 18.82 -9.14 12.79
CA HIS A 523 19.76 -8.85 13.89
C HIS A 523 21.03 -8.18 13.41
N THR A 524 21.53 -8.53 12.23
CA THR A 524 22.70 -7.90 11.62
C THR A 524 22.44 -6.44 11.25
N PHE A 525 21.28 -6.16 10.65
CA PHE A 525 20.99 -4.81 10.17
C PHE A 525 20.37 -3.89 11.22
N ALA A 526 19.67 -4.44 12.20
CA ALA A 526 18.98 -3.62 13.19
C ALA A 526 19.89 -2.61 13.93
N PRO A 527 21.15 -2.96 14.33
CA PRO A 527 22.07 -1.99 14.93
C PRO A 527 22.46 -0.85 14.00
N LEU A 528 22.64 -1.10 12.70
CA LEU A 528 22.96 -0.07 11.71
C LEU A 528 21.86 1.03 11.64
N PHE A 529 20.61 0.66 11.97
CA PHE A 529 19.48 1.57 12.04
C PHE A 529 19.14 2.05 13.46
N GLY A 530 20.11 1.97 14.39
CA GLY A 530 19.99 2.49 15.75
C GLY A 530 19.22 1.58 16.72
N ALA A 531 18.97 0.31 16.36
CA ALA A 531 18.39 -0.63 17.31
C ALA A 531 19.39 -1.00 18.41
N THR A 532 18.91 -1.00 19.67
CA THR A 532 19.69 -1.43 20.83
C THR A 532 19.26 -2.82 21.28
N GLY A 533 20.09 -3.50 22.07
CA GLY A 533 19.74 -4.79 22.71
C GLY A 533 18.66 -4.71 23.79
N TYR A 534 18.17 -3.50 24.13
CA TYR A 534 17.18 -3.32 25.18
C TYR A 534 15.85 -4.01 24.84
N GLY A 535 15.37 -4.84 25.75
CA GLY A 535 14.12 -5.60 25.59
C GLY A 535 14.22 -6.84 24.69
N ARG A 536 15.41 -7.20 24.21
CA ARG A 536 15.67 -8.42 23.45
C ARG A 536 16.12 -9.57 24.35
N PRO A 537 15.98 -10.84 23.90
CA PRO A 537 16.59 -11.96 24.58
C PRO A 537 18.08 -11.73 24.82
N LYS A 538 18.60 -12.19 25.97
CA LYS A 538 20.01 -11.94 26.35
C LYS A 538 21.02 -12.37 25.29
N ALA A 539 20.77 -13.49 24.61
CA ALA A 539 21.62 -13.98 23.54
C ALA A 539 21.74 -13.01 22.36
N VAL A 540 20.64 -12.34 22.00
CA VAL A 540 20.59 -11.37 20.90
C VAL A 540 21.11 -9.99 21.35
N ALA A 541 20.93 -9.64 22.62
CA ALA A 541 21.43 -8.39 23.18
C ALA A 541 22.96 -8.37 23.37
N ALA A 542 23.58 -9.55 23.49
CA ALA A 542 25.03 -9.68 23.63
C ALA A 542 25.78 -9.57 22.29
N TYR A 543 25.09 -9.73 21.16
CA TYR A 543 25.63 -9.48 19.83
C TYR A 543 25.66 -7.98 19.52
#